data_12f53365ba4dc8a15fe783265880b6c5
#
_entry.id   12f53365ba4dc8a15fe783265880b6c5
#
_cell.length_a   1.000
_cell.length_b   1.000
_cell.length_c   1.000
_cell.angle_alpha   90.00
_cell.angle_beta   90.00
_cell.angle_gamma   90.00
#
_symmetry.space_group_name_H-M   'P 1'
#
loop_
_entity.id
_entity.type
_entity.pdbx_description
1 polymer ?
#
loop_
_entity_poly.entity_id
_entity_poly.type
_entity_poly.pdbx_seq_one_letter_code
_entity_poly.pdbx_strand_id
1 'polypeptide(L)' 'MLINGEEKALASPTALSELLTQLGYRVAFVAVELNGNIIKQADFSITTITDADKLEIVSFVGGG' A
#
# COMPACT_ATOMS: atom_id res chain seq x y z
N MET A 1 -9.23 -0.76 -7.24
CA MET A 1 -8.07 0.10 -6.96
C MET A 1 -6.96 -0.15 -7.96
N LEU A 2 -6.07 0.80 -8.11
CA LEU A 2 -4.88 0.62 -8.94
C LEU A 2 -3.67 0.45 -8.04
N ILE A 3 -2.84 -0.56 -8.32
CA ILE A 3 -1.58 -0.77 -7.63
C ILE A 3 -0.49 -0.84 -8.66
N ASN A 4 0.40 0.14 -8.67
CA ASN A 4 1.49 0.23 -9.63
C ASN A 4 0.97 0.12 -11.08
N GLY A 5 -0.17 0.73 -11.34
CA GLY A 5 -0.80 0.74 -12.65
C GLY A 5 -1.65 -0.48 -12.98
N GLU A 6 -1.71 -1.45 -12.10
CA GLU A 6 -2.54 -2.64 -12.32
C GLU A 6 -3.85 -2.55 -11.56
N GLU A 7 -4.92 -2.89 -12.23
CA GLU A 7 -6.25 -2.91 -11.64
C GLU A 7 -6.40 -4.14 -10.74
N LYS A 8 -6.80 -3.89 -9.49
CA LYS A 8 -7.09 -4.97 -8.52
C LYS A 8 -8.35 -4.61 -7.77
N ALA A 9 -9.22 -5.57 -7.56
CA ALA A 9 -10.44 -5.35 -6.81
C ALA A 9 -10.15 -5.42 -5.31
N LEU A 10 -10.74 -4.49 -4.56
CA LEU A 10 -10.71 -4.51 -3.10
C LEU A 10 -12.14 -4.59 -2.62
N ALA A 11 -12.50 -5.71 -2.00
CA ALA A 11 -13.89 -6.00 -1.66
C ALA A 11 -14.44 -5.11 -0.55
N SER A 12 -13.58 -4.65 0.36
CA SER A 12 -13.99 -3.78 1.46
C SER A 12 -12.80 -2.90 1.88
N PRO A 13 -13.09 -1.77 2.52
CA PRO A 13 -12.00 -0.91 3.01
C PRO A 13 -11.06 -1.68 3.93
N THR A 14 -9.77 -1.49 3.74
CA THR A 14 -8.73 -2.26 4.43
C THR A 14 -7.62 -1.33 4.87
N ALA A 15 -7.08 -1.55 6.06
CA ALA A 15 -5.92 -0.79 6.52
C ALA A 15 -4.73 -1.05 5.60
N LEU A 16 -3.96 0.00 5.29
CA LEU A 16 -2.84 -0.12 4.37
C LEU A 16 -1.83 -1.17 4.83
N SER A 17 -1.52 -1.22 6.13
CA SER A 17 -0.59 -2.21 6.65
C SER A 17 -1.06 -3.63 6.39
N GLU A 18 -2.35 -3.88 6.56
CA GLU A 18 -2.92 -5.19 6.31
C GLU A 18 -2.95 -5.53 4.83
N LEU A 19 -3.31 -4.55 4.00
CA LEU A 19 -3.32 -4.75 2.55
C LEU A 19 -1.93 -5.11 2.04
N LEU A 20 -0.90 -4.40 2.50
CA LEU A 20 0.48 -4.69 2.11
C LEU A 20 0.87 -6.12 2.46
N THR A 21 0.50 -6.57 3.65
CA THR A 21 0.78 -7.93 4.09
C THR A 21 0.06 -8.96 3.20
N GLN A 22 -1.20 -8.70 2.88
CA GLN A 22 -1.97 -9.58 2.01
C GLN A 22 -1.37 -9.67 0.62
N LEU A 23 -0.77 -8.59 0.14
CA LEU A 23 -0.12 -8.54 -1.18
C LEU A 23 1.28 -9.15 -1.17
N GLY A 24 1.78 -9.56 -0.02
CA GLY A 24 3.09 -10.18 0.09
C GLY A 24 4.24 -9.20 0.31
N TYR A 25 3.96 -7.93 0.56
CA TYR A 25 5.00 -6.97 0.86
C TYR A 25 5.41 -7.03 2.32
N ARG A 26 6.67 -6.68 2.57
CA ARG A 26 7.16 -6.45 3.93
C ARG A 26 7.01 -4.98 4.24
N VAL A 27 6.16 -4.66 5.20
CA VAL A 27 5.83 -3.28 5.56
C VAL A 27 7.09 -2.45 5.85
N ALA A 28 8.09 -3.05 6.49
CA ALA A 28 9.31 -2.34 6.85
C ALA A 28 10.16 -1.93 5.66
N PHE A 29 9.93 -2.50 4.48
CA PHE A 29 10.78 -2.29 3.32
C PHE A 29 10.07 -1.68 2.13
N VAL A 30 8.96 -0.99 2.36
CA VAL A 30 8.22 -0.37 1.27
C VAL A 30 8.00 1.12 1.52
N ALA A 31 7.98 1.87 0.43
CA ALA A 31 7.47 3.23 0.40
C ALA A 31 6.14 3.21 -0.35
N VAL A 32 5.16 3.97 0.11
CA VAL A 32 3.83 3.98 -0.47
C VAL A 32 3.38 5.39 -0.76
N GLU A 33 2.86 5.60 -1.98
CA GLU A 33 2.10 6.80 -2.33
C GLU A 33 0.64 6.42 -2.47
N LEU A 34 -0.21 7.19 -1.82
CA LEU A 34 -1.66 7.02 -1.91
C LEU A 34 -2.22 8.26 -2.61
N ASN A 35 -2.75 8.06 -3.81
CA ASN A 35 -3.35 9.15 -4.60
C ASN A 35 -2.37 10.33 -4.75
N GLY A 36 -1.11 10.03 -4.96
CA GLY A 36 -0.07 11.03 -5.15
C GLY A 36 0.60 11.54 -3.89
N ASN A 37 0.18 11.08 -2.72
CA ASN A 37 0.74 11.54 -1.44
C ASN A 37 1.51 10.42 -0.76
N ILE A 38 2.71 10.73 -0.29
CA ILE A 38 3.53 9.77 0.43
C ILE A 38 2.93 9.53 1.80
N ILE A 39 2.78 8.25 2.16
CA ILE A 39 2.27 7.85 3.47
C ILE A 39 3.44 7.36 4.31
N LYS A 40 3.58 7.91 5.50
CA LYS A 40 4.65 7.47 6.42
C LYS A 40 4.35 6.08 6.95
N GLN A 41 5.37 5.28 7.16
CA GLN A 41 5.20 3.94 7.72
C GLN A 41 4.42 3.95 9.03
N ALA A 42 4.67 4.95 9.88
CA ALA A 42 3.96 5.07 11.15
C ALA A 42 2.44 5.20 10.98
N ASP A 43 1.99 5.62 9.81
CA ASP A 43 0.57 5.84 9.53
C ASP A 43 -0.07 4.69 8.74
N PHE A 44 0.67 3.65 8.40
CA PHE A 44 0.13 2.55 7.59
C PHE A 44 -1.05 1.86 8.26
N SER A 45 -1.00 1.69 9.57
CA SER A 45 -2.06 0.97 10.29
C SER A 45 -3.34 1.79 10.45
N ILE A 46 -3.25 3.12 10.31
CA ILE A 46 -4.40 4.01 10.46
C ILE A 46 -4.88 4.58 9.13
N THR A 47 -4.24 4.19 8.03
CA THR A 47 -4.62 4.65 6.69
C THR A 47 -5.52 3.59 6.07
N THR A 48 -6.73 3.98 5.70
CA THR A 48 -7.70 3.06 5.09
C THR A 48 -7.66 3.19 3.58
N ILE A 49 -7.55 2.06 2.90
CA ILE A 49 -7.58 1.97 1.44
C ILE A 49 -8.94 1.48 1.00
N THR A 50 -9.44 2.05 -0.09
CA THR A 50 -10.71 1.66 -0.69
C THR A 50 -10.50 1.27 -2.14
N ASP A 51 -11.53 0.70 -2.76
CA ASP A 51 -11.45 0.27 -4.16
C ASP A 51 -11.27 1.43 -5.15
N ALA A 52 -11.51 2.66 -4.71
CA ALA A 52 -11.33 3.85 -5.55
C ALA A 52 -9.92 4.41 -5.52
N ASP A 53 -9.04 3.87 -4.70
CA ASP A 53 -7.72 4.46 -4.46
C ASP A 53 -6.69 4.01 -5.47
N LYS A 54 -5.65 4.84 -5.61
CA LYS A 54 -4.50 4.55 -6.44
C LYS A 54 -3.26 4.50 -5.55
N LEU A 55 -2.57 3.37 -5.59
CA LEU A 55 -1.37 3.13 -4.82
C LEU A 55 -0.17 2.96 -5.72
N GLU A 56 0.96 3.54 -5.31
CA GLU A 56 2.26 3.21 -5.86
C GLU A 56 3.12 2.67 -4.73
N ILE A 57 3.60 1.47 -4.89
CA ILE A 57 4.35 0.76 -3.86
C ILE A 57 5.73 0.45 -4.40
N VAL A 58 6.76 0.94 -3.72
CA VAL A 58 8.15 0.66 -4.06
C VAL A 58 8.76 -0.15 -2.92
N SER A 59 9.26 -1.32 -3.27
CA SER A 59 9.96 -2.18 -2.31
C SER A 59 11.44 -1.90 -2.42
N PHE A 60 12.08 -1.45 -1.34
CA PHE A 60 13.52 -1.40 -1.32
C PHE A 60 14.02 -2.66 -0.64
N VAL A 61 14.80 -3.38 -1.37
CA VAL A 61 15.34 -4.63 -0.88
C VAL A 61 16.41 -4.28 0.10
N GLY A 62 16.00 -4.05 1.30
CA GLY A 62 16.90 -3.63 2.33
C GLY A 62 18.07 -4.57 2.41
N GLY A 63 19.21 -4.07 2.07
CA GLY A 63 20.44 -4.71 2.34
C GLY A 63 20.47 -6.15 1.92
N GLY A 64 19.69 -6.39 0.99
CA GLY A 64 19.68 -7.80 0.59
C GLY A 64 19.57 -8.49 1.80
#